data_7ee96f9c35e2f61106a95584c2066f6d
#
_entry.id   7ee96f9c35e2f61106a95584c2066f6d
#
_cell.length_a   1.000
_cell.length_b   1.000
_cell.length_c   1.000
_cell.angle_alpha   90.00
_cell.angle_beta   90.00
_cell.angle_gamma   90.00
#
_symmetry.space_group_name_H-M   'P 1'
#
loop_
_entity.id
_entity.type
_entity.pdbx_description
1 polymer ?
#
loop_
_entity_poly.entity_id
_entity_poly.type
_entity_poly.pdbx_seq_one_letter_code
_entity_poly.pdbx_strand_id
1 'polypeptide(L)'
;AAHLRQGLTGRITWGIIEACDVQEVCGKIRIYLTAGVGIAPTICRLAEKGVFIELNEWHSGKIIGMHDIYEIEDPWFRAPIRITQPVEVIGVPYIEVQPGHIRGIVRTNLPDEARAMSPSTPDTEQIGHHTADFLVWNMRRGHLWSQKLILQSGVGSGANAVLGALGSCKEVPDFYIYTEVFQEEAMRLLSEGRVVAASTGALTLCPE
;
A
#
# COMPACT_ATOMS: atom_id res chain seq x y z
N ALA A 1 -4.68 -14.08 -11.26
CA ALA A 1 -3.78 -14.89 -12.10
C ALA A 1 -4.16 -16.37 -12.06
N ALA A 2 -4.21 -17.03 -10.89
CA ALA A 2 -4.55 -18.46 -10.79
C ALA A 2 -5.93 -18.79 -11.37
N HIS A 3 -6.97 -18.03 -11.06
CA HIS A 3 -8.32 -18.24 -11.58
C HIS A 3 -8.42 -18.05 -13.11
N LEU A 4 -7.69 -17.10 -13.66
CA LEU A 4 -7.59 -16.90 -15.11
C LEU A 4 -6.97 -18.12 -15.81
N ARG A 5 -5.92 -18.71 -15.25
CA ARG A 5 -5.27 -19.89 -15.81
C ARG A 5 -6.12 -21.15 -15.71
N GLN A 6 -6.95 -21.24 -14.67
CA GLN A 6 -7.89 -22.33 -14.49
C GLN A 6 -9.17 -22.17 -15.34
N GLY A 7 -9.28 -21.07 -16.10
CA GLY A 7 -10.46 -20.76 -16.90
C GLY A 7 -11.70 -20.40 -16.08
N LEU A 8 -11.53 -20.11 -14.78
CA LEU A 8 -12.62 -19.76 -13.87
C LEU A 8 -13.10 -18.33 -14.02
N THR A 9 -12.30 -17.47 -14.64
CA THR A 9 -12.64 -16.06 -14.93
C THR A 9 -12.36 -15.73 -16.38
N GLY A 10 -13.03 -14.70 -16.90
CA GLY A 10 -12.75 -14.17 -18.24
C GLY A 10 -11.32 -13.63 -18.35
N ARG A 11 -10.84 -13.48 -19.56
CA ARG A 11 -9.53 -12.92 -19.87
C ARG A 11 -9.55 -11.40 -19.70
N ILE A 12 -8.44 -10.82 -19.22
CA ILE A 12 -8.25 -9.37 -19.21
C ILE A 12 -7.88 -8.96 -20.63
N THR A 13 -8.78 -8.28 -21.31
CA THR A 13 -8.55 -7.85 -22.70
C THR A 13 -7.70 -6.58 -22.72
N TRP A 14 -8.06 -5.58 -21.92
CA TRP A 14 -7.43 -4.27 -21.80
C TRP A 14 -7.16 -3.94 -20.34
N GLY A 15 -6.08 -3.22 -20.07
CA GLY A 15 -5.81 -2.60 -18.78
C GLY A 15 -5.89 -1.08 -18.88
N ILE A 16 -6.28 -0.43 -17.79
CA ILE A 16 -6.11 1.01 -17.57
C ILE A 16 -5.29 1.14 -16.30
N ILE A 17 -4.20 1.89 -16.37
CA ILE A 17 -3.24 2.04 -15.29
C ILE A 17 -3.01 3.54 -15.07
N GLU A 18 -3.21 3.99 -13.86
CA GLU A 18 -2.80 5.33 -13.45
C GLU A 18 -1.31 5.35 -13.09
N ALA A 19 -0.61 6.37 -13.56
CA ALA A 19 0.82 6.55 -13.35
C ALA A 19 1.15 8.03 -13.07
N CYS A 20 2.17 8.26 -12.26
CA CYS A 20 2.74 9.59 -12.06
C CYS A 20 3.87 9.90 -13.06
N ASP A 21 4.49 8.88 -13.64
CA ASP A 21 5.53 9.05 -14.66
C ASP A 21 5.65 7.80 -15.56
N VAL A 22 6.14 8.02 -16.77
CA VAL A 22 6.40 6.97 -17.76
C VAL A 22 7.70 7.28 -18.47
N GLN A 23 8.64 6.35 -18.45
CA GLN A 23 9.98 6.54 -19.01
C GLN A 23 10.33 5.41 -19.98
N GLU A 24 10.99 5.74 -21.08
CA GLU A 24 11.62 4.75 -21.94
C GLU A 24 13.07 4.54 -21.50
N VAL A 25 13.41 3.30 -21.15
CA VAL A 25 14.73 2.92 -20.66
C VAL A 25 15.18 1.64 -21.38
N CYS A 26 16.26 1.70 -22.10
CA CYS A 26 16.83 0.54 -22.82
C CYS A 26 15.81 -0.18 -23.73
N GLY A 27 14.94 0.58 -24.42
CA GLY A 27 13.93 0.04 -25.33
C GLY A 27 12.73 -0.61 -24.65
N LYS A 28 12.55 -0.40 -23.37
CA LYS A 28 11.37 -0.81 -22.59
C LYS A 28 10.72 0.40 -21.94
N ILE A 29 9.46 0.28 -21.61
CA ILE A 29 8.70 1.33 -20.92
C ILE A 29 8.61 0.97 -19.44
N ARG A 30 9.02 1.91 -18.59
CA ARG A 30 8.84 1.85 -17.14
C ARG A 30 7.69 2.77 -16.74
N ILE A 31 6.73 2.20 -16.04
CA ILE A 31 5.54 2.89 -15.55
C ILE A 31 5.70 3.04 -14.04
N TYR A 32 5.73 4.28 -13.57
CA TYR A 32 5.78 4.61 -12.14
C TYR A 32 4.36 4.94 -11.67
N LEU A 33 3.86 4.15 -10.74
CA LEU A 33 2.49 4.25 -10.25
C LEU A 33 2.28 5.49 -9.37
N THR A 34 1.02 5.80 -9.09
CA THR A 34 0.60 6.85 -8.15
C THR A 34 0.58 6.35 -6.71
N ALA A 35 -0.33 6.82 -5.86
CA ALA A 35 -0.37 6.50 -4.43
C ALA A 35 -0.70 5.04 -4.09
N GLY A 36 -1.07 4.22 -5.04
CA GLY A 36 -1.42 2.82 -4.82
C GLY A 36 -0.86 1.88 -5.87
N VAL A 37 -0.33 0.74 -5.45
CA VAL A 37 0.10 -0.32 -6.36
C VAL A 37 -1.09 -1.20 -6.77
N GLY A 38 -1.91 -1.61 -5.81
CA GLY A 38 -3.05 -2.47 -6.02
C GLY A 38 -2.72 -3.71 -6.87
N ILE A 39 -3.54 -3.95 -7.88
CA ILE A 39 -3.36 -5.05 -8.83
C ILE A 39 -2.78 -4.58 -10.18
N ALA A 40 -2.32 -3.34 -10.30
CA ALA A 40 -1.84 -2.76 -11.55
C ALA A 40 -0.72 -3.60 -12.22
N PRO A 41 0.29 -4.13 -11.50
CA PRO A 41 1.32 -4.98 -12.11
C PRO A 41 0.71 -6.24 -12.76
N THR A 42 -0.24 -6.86 -12.07
CA THR A 42 -0.93 -8.05 -12.58
C THR A 42 -1.79 -7.73 -13.81
N ILE A 43 -2.50 -6.60 -13.80
CA ILE A 43 -3.28 -6.13 -14.98
C ILE A 43 -2.35 -5.88 -16.14
N CYS A 44 -1.25 -5.16 -15.95
CA CYS A 44 -0.25 -4.92 -16.99
C CYS A 44 0.24 -6.21 -17.63
N ARG A 45 0.54 -7.22 -16.83
CA ARG A 45 1.05 -8.50 -17.32
C ARG A 45 0.00 -9.33 -18.06
N LEU A 46 -1.27 -9.27 -17.64
CA LEU A 46 -2.33 -10.15 -18.13
C LEU A 46 -3.22 -9.53 -19.22
N ALA A 47 -3.11 -8.23 -19.48
CA ALA A 47 -3.88 -7.54 -20.51
C ALA A 47 -3.45 -7.99 -21.92
N GLU A 48 -4.22 -8.86 -22.56
CA GLU A 48 -3.87 -9.51 -23.83
C GLU A 48 -3.64 -8.51 -24.98
N LYS A 49 -4.42 -7.44 -25.03
CA LYS A 49 -4.34 -6.41 -26.06
C LYS A 49 -3.51 -5.20 -25.65
N GLY A 50 -3.03 -5.16 -24.40
CA GLY A 50 -2.19 -4.10 -23.85
C GLY A 50 -2.94 -3.16 -22.92
N VAL A 51 -2.27 -2.08 -22.54
CA VAL A 51 -2.75 -1.15 -21.53
C VAL A 51 -2.82 0.28 -22.04
N PHE A 52 -3.78 1.04 -21.51
CA PHE A 52 -3.82 2.49 -21.58
C PHE A 52 -3.27 3.06 -20.27
N ILE A 53 -2.51 4.13 -20.36
CA ILE A 53 -1.94 4.80 -19.20
C ILE A 53 -2.66 6.14 -19.02
N GLU A 54 -3.18 6.36 -17.83
CA GLU A 54 -3.54 7.67 -17.35
C GLU A 54 -2.31 8.28 -16.65
N LEU A 55 -1.67 9.24 -17.29
CA LEU A 55 -0.55 9.97 -16.69
C LEU A 55 -1.12 11.15 -15.91
N ASN A 56 -1.29 10.96 -14.61
CA ASN A 56 -1.88 11.95 -13.72
C ASN A 56 -0.80 12.85 -13.12
N GLU A 57 -0.71 14.07 -13.65
CA GLU A 57 0.28 15.09 -13.26
C GLU A 57 -0.02 15.74 -11.89
N TRP A 58 -1.15 15.43 -11.27
CA TRP A 58 -1.47 15.84 -9.90
C TRP A 58 -0.49 15.26 -8.88
N HIS A 59 -0.06 14.02 -9.09
CA HIS A 59 0.84 13.33 -8.18
C HIS A 59 2.25 13.87 -8.25
N SER A 60 2.85 14.06 -7.07
CA SER A 60 4.22 14.54 -6.98
C SER A 60 5.21 13.51 -7.54
N GLY A 61 6.16 13.94 -8.36
CA GLY A 61 7.27 13.11 -8.80
C GLY A 61 8.17 12.57 -7.66
N LYS A 62 8.02 13.07 -6.43
CA LYS A 62 8.71 12.53 -5.25
C LYS A 62 8.28 11.11 -4.88
N ILE A 63 7.15 10.65 -5.41
CA ILE A 63 6.66 9.27 -5.20
C ILE A 63 7.48 8.25 -6.00
N ILE A 64 8.19 8.70 -7.06
CA ILE A 64 9.05 7.85 -7.88
C ILE A 64 10.15 7.23 -7.00
N GLY A 65 10.24 5.91 -7.05
CA GLY A 65 11.23 5.16 -6.25
C GLY A 65 10.73 4.71 -4.87
N MET A 66 9.53 5.11 -4.45
CA MET A 66 8.96 4.70 -3.16
C MET A 66 8.22 3.34 -3.24
N HIS A 67 7.93 2.87 -4.45
CA HIS A 67 7.24 1.59 -4.65
C HIS A 67 8.20 0.41 -4.53
N ASP A 68 7.65 -0.72 -4.09
CA ASP A 68 8.30 -2.02 -4.07
C ASP A 68 7.39 -3.03 -4.77
N ILE A 69 7.50 -3.09 -6.10
CA ILE A 69 6.65 -3.95 -6.93
C ILE A 69 7.34 -5.28 -7.10
N TYR A 70 6.79 -6.29 -6.45
CA TYR A 70 7.24 -7.67 -6.53
C TYR A 70 6.19 -8.53 -7.21
N GLU A 71 6.52 -9.08 -8.38
CA GLU A 71 5.65 -10.03 -9.06
C GLU A 71 5.77 -11.42 -8.46
N ILE A 72 4.70 -11.86 -7.81
CA ILE A 72 4.61 -13.19 -7.25
C ILE A 72 4.49 -14.23 -8.37
N GLU A 73 5.33 -15.25 -8.34
CA GLU A 73 5.25 -16.40 -9.24
C GLU A 73 3.91 -17.14 -9.09
N ASP A 74 3.63 -18.03 -10.02
CA ASP A 74 2.42 -18.85 -9.98
C ASP A 74 2.34 -19.72 -8.73
N PRO A 75 1.13 -19.99 -8.23
CA PRO A 75 0.91 -20.69 -6.97
C PRO A 75 1.69 -21.98 -6.80
N TRP A 76 1.92 -22.72 -7.89
CA TRP A 76 2.63 -24.01 -7.88
C TRP A 76 4.16 -23.88 -7.86
N PHE A 77 4.70 -22.69 -8.14
CA PHE A 77 6.13 -22.45 -8.24
C PHE A 77 6.63 -21.35 -7.28
N ARG A 78 5.77 -20.90 -6.36
CA ARG A 78 6.12 -19.81 -5.44
C ARG A 78 7.20 -20.23 -4.48
N ALA A 79 8.34 -19.55 -4.54
CA ALA A 79 9.25 -19.54 -3.43
C ALA A 79 8.69 -18.69 -2.27
N PRO A 80 9.03 -18.99 -1.03
CA PRO A 80 8.69 -18.11 0.10
C PRO A 80 9.27 -16.71 -0.12
N ILE A 81 8.44 -15.69 0.08
CA ILE A 81 8.89 -14.30 0.03
C ILE A 81 9.79 -14.07 1.25
N ARG A 82 11.04 -13.66 1.01
CA ARG A 82 12.03 -13.45 2.07
C ARG A 82 11.97 -12.01 2.58
N ILE A 83 10.89 -11.64 3.22
CA ILE A 83 10.79 -10.39 3.97
C ILE A 83 11.18 -10.69 5.42
N THR A 84 12.28 -10.13 5.87
CA THR A 84 12.81 -10.32 7.23
C THR A 84 12.67 -9.06 8.07
N GLN A 85 12.38 -7.91 7.44
CA GLN A 85 12.19 -6.62 8.10
C GLN A 85 10.96 -5.90 7.55
N PRO A 86 10.31 -5.02 8.34
CA PRO A 86 9.05 -4.38 7.97
C PRO A 86 9.10 -3.53 6.68
N VAL A 87 10.27 -3.02 6.33
CA VAL A 87 10.48 -2.12 5.18
C VAL A 87 11.53 -2.65 4.22
N GLU A 88 11.69 -3.96 4.16
CA GLU A 88 12.62 -4.60 3.23
C GLU A 88 12.10 -4.49 1.82
N VAL A 89 12.90 -3.93 0.92
CA VAL A 89 12.61 -3.80 -0.50
C VAL A 89 13.07 -5.07 -1.21
N ILE A 90 12.16 -5.76 -1.90
CA ILE A 90 12.41 -7.04 -2.57
C ILE A 90 12.13 -6.99 -4.08
N GLY A 91 11.46 -5.94 -4.53
CA GLY A 91 11.04 -5.74 -5.92
C GLY A 91 11.71 -4.54 -6.58
N VAL A 92 11.00 -3.92 -7.50
CA VAL A 92 11.44 -2.74 -8.24
C VAL A 92 10.40 -1.62 -8.14
N PRO A 93 10.80 -0.34 -8.29
CA PRO A 93 9.85 0.76 -8.11
C PRO A 93 9.02 1.10 -9.35
N TYR A 94 8.91 0.20 -10.32
CA TYR A 94 8.19 0.44 -11.56
C TYR A 94 7.61 -0.87 -12.13
N ILE A 95 6.63 -0.73 -13.02
CA ILE A 95 6.20 -1.83 -13.91
C ILE A 95 6.94 -1.68 -15.23
N GLU A 96 7.58 -2.74 -15.72
CA GLU A 96 8.29 -2.72 -16.99
C GLU A 96 7.52 -3.50 -18.06
N VAL A 97 7.26 -2.86 -19.21
CA VAL A 97 6.55 -3.45 -20.34
C VAL A 97 7.25 -3.15 -21.67
N GLN A 98 6.94 -3.93 -22.70
CA GLN A 98 7.38 -3.62 -24.07
C GLN A 98 6.62 -2.40 -24.61
N PRO A 99 7.25 -1.53 -25.42
CA PRO A 99 6.58 -0.36 -25.99
C PRO A 99 5.27 -0.70 -26.72
N GLY A 100 5.25 -1.80 -27.48
CA GLY A 100 4.07 -2.27 -28.20
C GLY A 100 2.92 -2.73 -27.29
N HIS A 101 3.12 -2.81 -25.98
CA HIS A 101 2.06 -3.12 -25.01
C HIS A 101 1.26 -1.88 -24.60
N ILE A 102 1.84 -0.68 -24.75
CA ILE A 102 1.14 0.59 -24.50
C ILE A 102 0.30 0.94 -25.71
N ARG A 103 -1.00 1.17 -25.50
CA ARG A 103 -1.98 1.50 -26.54
C ARG A 103 -2.31 2.96 -26.62
N GLY A 104 -2.10 3.67 -25.54
CA GLY A 104 -2.29 5.11 -25.47
C GLY A 104 -1.94 5.65 -24.12
N ILE A 105 -1.60 6.94 -24.07
CA ILE A 105 -1.36 7.69 -22.84
C ILE A 105 -2.29 8.90 -22.86
N VAL A 106 -3.08 9.04 -21.79
CA VAL A 106 -3.94 10.20 -21.56
C VAL A 106 -3.33 10.98 -20.40
N ARG A 107 -3.14 12.28 -20.58
CA ARG A 107 -2.68 13.17 -19.50
C ARG A 107 -3.87 13.73 -18.76
N THR A 108 -3.81 13.65 -17.45
CA THR A 108 -4.78 14.25 -16.53
C THR A 108 -4.06 15.04 -15.44
N ASN A 109 -4.81 15.85 -14.71
CA ASN A 109 -4.33 16.58 -13.54
C ASN A 109 -5.51 16.65 -12.56
N LEU A 110 -5.89 15.50 -12.01
CA LEU A 110 -7.04 15.35 -11.16
C LEU A 110 -6.60 14.84 -9.78
N PRO A 111 -7.14 15.41 -8.70
CA PRO A 111 -6.90 14.87 -7.37
C PRO A 111 -7.53 13.49 -7.23
N ASP A 112 -6.96 12.67 -6.35
CA ASP A 112 -7.59 11.41 -5.95
C ASP A 112 -8.93 11.68 -5.27
N GLU A 113 -9.96 10.94 -5.66
CA GLU A 113 -11.26 10.96 -4.99
C GLU A 113 -11.20 10.05 -3.75
N ALA A 114 -10.52 10.51 -2.69
CA ALA A 114 -10.51 9.81 -1.43
C ALA A 114 -11.86 9.93 -0.73
N ARG A 115 -12.40 8.81 -0.28
CA ARG A 115 -13.61 8.82 0.53
C ARG A 115 -13.29 9.35 1.92
N ALA A 116 -13.96 10.43 2.34
CA ALA A 116 -13.84 10.96 3.69
C ALA A 116 -14.15 9.86 4.73
N MET A 117 -13.27 9.69 5.69
CA MET A 117 -13.48 8.77 6.81
C MET A 117 -14.45 9.39 7.81
N SER A 118 -15.30 8.54 8.40
CA SER A 118 -16.11 8.98 9.51
C SER A 118 -15.23 9.34 10.71
N PRO A 119 -15.51 10.44 11.43
CA PRO A 119 -14.76 10.81 12.62
C PRO A 119 -14.88 9.72 13.70
N SER A 120 -13.93 9.69 14.63
CA SER A 120 -13.98 8.82 15.79
C SER A 120 -15.22 9.16 16.65
N THR A 121 -15.75 8.15 17.30
CA THR A 121 -16.85 8.26 18.28
C THR A 121 -16.32 7.89 19.66
N PRO A 122 -17.01 8.27 20.75
CA PRO A 122 -16.62 7.83 22.10
C PRO A 122 -16.45 6.32 22.23
N ASP A 123 -17.29 5.53 21.53
CA ASP A 123 -17.20 4.07 21.55
C ASP A 123 -15.94 3.57 20.85
N THR A 124 -15.61 4.14 19.68
CA THR A 124 -14.38 3.76 18.94
C THR A 124 -13.11 4.19 19.69
N GLU A 125 -13.14 5.33 20.38
CA GLU A 125 -12.05 5.78 21.24
C GLU A 125 -11.85 4.83 22.43
N GLN A 126 -12.94 4.39 23.05
CA GLN A 126 -12.88 3.41 24.14
C GLN A 126 -12.33 2.05 23.65
N ILE A 127 -12.73 1.59 22.47
CA ILE A 127 -12.15 0.41 21.83
C ILE A 127 -10.64 0.59 21.63
N GLY A 128 -10.22 1.78 21.18
CA GLY A 128 -8.80 2.13 21.04
C GLY A 128 -8.02 1.98 22.35
N HIS A 129 -8.54 2.54 23.43
CA HIS A 129 -7.92 2.46 24.76
C HIS A 129 -7.84 1.02 25.26
N HIS A 130 -8.92 0.25 25.17
CA HIS A 130 -8.90 -1.17 25.56
C HIS A 130 -7.90 -1.99 24.74
N THR A 131 -7.73 -1.68 23.46
CA THR A 131 -6.74 -2.34 22.62
C THR A 131 -5.33 -2.00 23.06
N ALA A 132 -5.05 -0.73 23.37
CA ALA A 132 -3.76 -0.30 23.88
C ALA A 132 -3.44 -1.00 25.23
N ASP A 133 -4.39 -1.02 26.16
CA ASP A 133 -4.24 -1.71 27.45
C ASP A 133 -3.96 -3.21 27.27
N PHE A 134 -4.67 -3.85 26.36
CA PHE A 134 -4.46 -5.27 26.02
C PHE A 134 -3.05 -5.54 25.47
N LEU A 135 -2.55 -4.69 24.58
CA LEU A 135 -1.20 -4.83 24.03
C LEU A 135 -0.14 -4.60 25.12
N VAL A 136 -0.28 -3.56 25.95
CA VAL A 136 0.61 -3.29 27.09
C VAL A 136 0.64 -4.46 28.05
N TRP A 137 -0.54 -5.02 28.39
CA TRP A 137 -0.64 -6.18 29.25
C TRP A 137 0.11 -7.40 28.68
N ASN A 138 0.00 -7.65 27.37
CA ASN A 138 0.72 -8.75 26.70
C ASN A 138 2.23 -8.49 26.63
N MET A 139 2.67 -7.26 26.39
CA MET A 139 4.09 -6.89 26.41
C MET A 139 4.73 -7.09 27.80
N ARG A 140 4.03 -6.64 28.86
CA ARG A 140 4.50 -6.83 30.24
C ARG A 140 4.65 -8.30 30.64
N ARG A 141 3.92 -9.19 29.99
CA ARG A 141 3.99 -10.64 30.22
C ARG A 141 4.94 -11.37 29.27
N GLY A 142 5.59 -10.68 28.38
CA GLY A 142 6.51 -11.26 27.39
C GLY A 142 5.81 -12.05 26.28
N HIS A 143 4.49 -11.89 26.11
CA HIS A 143 3.73 -12.52 25.03
C HIS A 143 3.91 -11.79 23.70
N LEU A 144 4.30 -10.52 23.74
CA LEU A 144 4.60 -9.70 22.56
C LEU A 144 6.01 -9.11 22.68
N TRP A 145 6.71 -9.10 21.55
CA TRP A 145 8.05 -8.53 21.47
C TRP A 145 7.96 -7.00 21.39
N SER A 146 8.28 -6.32 22.48
CA SER A 146 8.29 -4.86 22.53
C SER A 146 9.38 -4.22 21.65
N GLN A 147 10.44 -4.96 21.31
CA GLN A 147 11.57 -4.41 20.55
C GLN A 147 11.30 -4.27 19.04
N LYS A 148 10.30 -4.97 18.49
CA LYS A 148 9.90 -4.90 17.08
C LYS A 148 8.39 -5.11 16.97
N LEU A 149 7.63 -4.16 17.50
CA LEU A 149 6.19 -4.21 17.34
C LEU A 149 5.86 -3.83 15.88
N ILE A 150 5.23 -4.74 15.15
CA ILE A 150 4.78 -4.56 13.79
C ILE A 150 3.27 -4.70 13.79
N LEU A 151 2.56 -3.72 13.30
CA LEU A 151 1.11 -3.68 13.31
C LEU A 151 0.54 -3.63 11.89
N GLN A 152 -0.59 -4.27 11.72
CA GLN A 152 -1.46 -4.09 10.56
C GLN A 152 -2.73 -3.39 11.04
N SER A 153 -3.10 -2.32 10.35
CA SER A 153 -4.31 -1.56 10.65
C SER A 153 -5.39 -1.83 9.60
N GLY A 154 -6.62 -1.97 10.04
CA GLY A 154 -7.78 -2.00 9.15
C GLY A 154 -8.15 -0.60 8.63
N VAL A 155 -9.23 -0.52 7.86
CA VAL A 155 -9.79 0.73 7.33
C VAL A 155 -10.95 1.19 8.20
N GLY A 156 -11.01 2.49 8.48
CA GLY A 156 -12.14 3.14 9.14
C GLY A 156 -11.84 3.78 10.49
N SER A 157 -12.85 4.43 11.07
CA SER A 157 -12.73 5.22 12.30
C SER A 157 -12.26 4.40 13.51
N GLY A 158 -12.70 3.16 13.62
CA GLY A 158 -12.26 2.26 14.70
C GLY A 158 -10.76 1.95 14.63
N ALA A 159 -10.24 1.67 13.44
CA ALA A 159 -8.82 1.43 13.22
C ALA A 159 -7.98 2.68 13.51
N ASN A 160 -8.43 3.85 13.07
CA ASN A 160 -7.79 5.13 13.38
C ASN A 160 -7.79 5.41 14.88
N ALA A 161 -8.91 5.15 15.57
CA ALA A 161 -8.97 5.32 17.02
C ALA A 161 -8.00 4.40 17.78
N VAL A 162 -7.84 3.15 17.32
CA VAL A 162 -6.85 2.22 17.87
C VAL A 162 -5.43 2.75 17.66
N LEU A 163 -5.08 3.19 16.46
CA LEU A 163 -3.76 3.76 16.18
C LEU A 163 -3.50 5.01 17.03
N GLY A 164 -4.49 5.90 17.17
CA GLY A 164 -4.39 7.09 18.00
C GLY A 164 -4.16 6.78 19.48
N ALA A 165 -4.85 5.78 20.01
CA ALA A 165 -4.65 5.32 21.39
C ALA A 165 -3.25 4.70 21.59
N LEU A 166 -2.77 3.91 20.64
CA LEU A 166 -1.43 3.32 20.67
C LEU A 166 -0.35 4.40 20.58
N GLY A 167 -0.53 5.36 19.69
CA GLY A 167 0.42 6.48 19.54
C GLY A 167 0.52 7.36 20.79
N SER A 168 -0.58 7.53 21.51
CA SER A 168 -0.65 8.33 22.73
C SER A 168 -0.19 7.56 23.98
N CYS A 169 -0.16 6.24 23.94
CA CYS A 169 0.23 5.40 25.06
C CYS A 169 1.76 5.36 25.21
N LYS A 170 2.29 5.92 26.31
CA LYS A 170 3.73 5.95 26.56
C LYS A 170 4.37 4.58 26.80
N GLU A 171 3.57 3.58 27.18
CA GLU A 171 4.06 2.23 27.42
C GLU A 171 4.17 1.40 26.14
N VAL A 172 3.51 1.83 25.06
CA VAL A 172 3.68 1.24 23.75
C VAL A 172 4.96 1.82 23.14
N PRO A 173 5.95 0.99 22.76
CA PRO A 173 7.16 1.47 22.11
C PRO A 173 6.83 2.02 20.72
N ASP A 174 7.78 2.71 20.10
CA ASP A 174 7.69 3.08 18.70
C ASP A 174 7.59 1.80 17.87
N PHE A 175 6.77 1.84 16.81
CA PHE A 175 6.38 0.64 16.10
C PHE A 175 6.45 0.80 14.58
N TYR A 176 6.34 -0.30 13.88
CA TYR A 176 6.28 -0.36 12.43
C TYR A 176 4.86 -0.65 11.97
N ILE A 177 4.51 -0.18 10.79
CA ILE A 177 3.24 -0.52 10.13
C ILE A 177 3.52 -1.31 8.86
N TYR A 178 2.87 -2.48 8.74
CA TYR A 178 2.82 -3.27 7.52
C TYR A 178 1.35 -3.55 7.22
N THR A 179 0.76 -2.75 6.32
CA THR A 179 -0.70 -2.70 6.16
C THR A 179 -1.11 -2.64 4.69
N GLU A 180 -2.35 -3.00 4.39
CA GLU A 180 -2.91 -2.85 3.05
C GLU A 180 -3.16 -1.37 2.75
N VAL A 181 -3.81 -0.65 3.66
CA VAL A 181 -4.19 0.76 3.47
C VAL A 181 -3.60 1.62 4.58
N PHE A 182 -2.95 2.71 4.21
CA PHE A 182 -2.37 3.68 5.12
C PHE A 182 -3.27 4.93 5.18
N GLN A 183 -3.66 5.31 6.37
CA GLN A 183 -4.65 6.38 6.63
C GLN A 183 -4.04 7.54 7.40
N GLU A 184 -4.84 8.62 7.62
CA GLU A 184 -4.38 9.87 8.22
C GLU A 184 -3.70 9.67 9.58
N GLU A 185 -4.29 8.86 10.45
CA GLU A 185 -3.73 8.66 11.79
C GLU A 185 -2.37 7.98 11.74
N ALA A 186 -2.19 7.02 10.84
CA ALA A 186 -0.89 6.40 10.58
C ALA A 186 0.12 7.42 10.02
N MET A 187 -0.32 8.34 9.15
CA MET A 187 0.50 9.42 8.61
C MET A 187 0.92 10.40 9.71
N ARG A 188 -0.01 10.79 10.57
CA ARG A 188 0.27 11.65 11.74
C ARG A 188 1.34 11.02 12.64
N LEU A 189 1.16 9.75 13.00
CA LEU A 189 2.10 9.02 13.84
C LEU A 189 3.47 8.82 13.18
N LEU A 190 3.52 8.67 11.86
CA LEU A 190 4.77 8.63 11.12
C LEU A 190 5.50 9.98 11.18
N SER A 191 4.77 11.09 11.00
CA SER A 191 5.34 12.44 11.07
C SER A 191 5.84 12.80 12.48
N GLU A 192 5.22 12.25 13.52
CA GLU A 192 5.61 12.40 14.92
C GLU A 192 6.75 11.46 15.35
N GLY A 193 7.14 10.52 14.50
CA GLY A 193 8.19 9.54 14.79
C GLY A 193 7.74 8.37 15.69
N ARG A 194 6.44 8.25 15.99
CA ARG A 194 5.87 7.09 16.72
C ARG A 194 5.80 5.85 15.84
N VAL A 195 5.55 6.04 14.55
CA VAL A 195 5.74 5.02 13.52
C VAL A 195 7.14 5.20 12.96
N VAL A 196 7.99 4.20 13.13
CA VAL A 196 9.39 4.23 12.70
C VAL A 196 9.50 4.17 11.19
N ALA A 197 8.71 3.29 10.58
CA ALA A 197 8.58 3.17 9.14
C ALA A 197 7.32 2.34 8.78
N ALA A 198 6.86 2.48 7.54
CA ALA A 198 5.66 1.81 7.08
C ALA A 198 5.82 1.22 5.68
N SER A 199 5.13 0.10 5.44
CA SER A 199 4.91 -0.47 4.12
C SER A 199 3.41 -0.65 3.91
N THR A 200 2.91 -0.24 2.74
CA THR A 200 1.48 -0.26 2.44
C THR A 200 1.21 -0.55 0.96
N GLY A 201 0.03 -1.08 0.66
CA GLY A 201 -0.44 -1.29 -0.71
C GLY A 201 -1.08 -0.04 -1.33
N ALA A 202 -1.61 0.87 -0.50
CA ALA A 202 -2.26 2.09 -0.94
C ALA A 202 -2.29 3.15 0.17
N LEU A 203 -2.32 4.42 -0.24
CA LEU A 203 -2.61 5.55 0.64
C LEU A 203 -4.08 5.94 0.48
N THR A 204 -4.75 6.20 1.59
CA THR A 204 -6.11 6.77 1.61
C THR A 204 -6.11 7.90 2.62
N LEU A 205 -5.87 9.10 2.13
CA LEU A 205 -5.76 10.33 2.91
C LEU A 205 -6.90 11.26 2.51
N CYS A 206 -7.50 11.98 3.47
CA CYS A 206 -8.46 13.01 3.14
C CYS A 206 -7.75 14.20 2.48
N PRO A 207 -8.32 14.81 1.46
CA PRO A 207 -7.84 16.11 0.99
C PRO A 207 -8.03 17.13 2.11
N GLU A 208 -6.97 17.87 2.45
CA GLU A 208 -7.04 19.06 3.29
C GLU A 208 -7.64 20.24 2.54
#